data_5e4f5c8d8a09894b983fb256f6ec3cfa
#
_entry.id   5e4f5c8d8a09894b983fb256f6ec3cfa
#
_cell.length_a   1.000
_cell.length_b   1.000
_cell.length_c   1.000
_cell.angle_alpha   90.00
_cell.angle_beta   90.00
_cell.angle_gamma   90.00
#
_symmetry.space_group_name_H-M   'P 1'
#
loop_
_entity.id
_entity.type
_entity.pdbx_description
1 polymer ?
#
loop_
_entity_poly.entity_id
_entity_poly.type
_entity_poly.pdbx_seq_one_letter_code
_entity_poly.pdbx_strand_id
1 'polypeptide(L)'
;MLKSDPAVKYLTIEDTIGNTPLVQLQRLPGKANADRGNIILGKLEGNNPAGSVKDRPAISMIKRAEARGTIKPGDTLIEATSGNTGIALAMAAAIRGYRMVLIMPEHLSIERRQTMRAFGAEIILTPQKGGMEYARDLAEQMRDQGKGVILDQFANEDNPLAHFETTGPEIWRDTAGQVTHFVSAMGTTGSIMGVSRYLKGQNPDVQIIGAEPSEGSQIPGIRKWPKEYLPKIYKPAGVDRVVQVTQLEAEEMARKMAAEEGIFCGISAAGAAHIALKIAEEVENATIVFIVCDRGDRYLSTGVFPA
;
A
#
# COMPACT_ATOMS: atom_id res chain seq x y z
N MET A 1 -21.84 0.43 -37.30
CA MET A 1 -21.85 0.71 -35.86
C MET A 1 -22.54 -0.47 -35.18
N LEU A 2 -21.78 -1.31 -34.45
CA LEU A 2 -22.36 -2.33 -33.59
C LEU A 2 -23.08 -1.63 -32.45
N LYS A 3 -24.39 -1.81 -32.33
CA LYS A 3 -25.15 -1.32 -31.18
C LYS A 3 -24.72 -2.14 -29.97
N SER A 4 -24.17 -1.50 -28.94
CA SER A 4 -23.89 -2.17 -27.67
C SER A 4 -25.22 -2.66 -27.08
N ASP A 5 -25.26 -3.94 -26.69
CA ASP A 5 -26.38 -4.49 -25.93
C ASP A 5 -26.42 -3.75 -24.59
N PRO A 6 -27.53 -3.05 -24.24
CA PRO A 6 -27.61 -2.29 -22.98
C PRO A 6 -27.54 -3.17 -21.73
N ALA A 7 -27.64 -4.50 -21.87
CA ALA A 7 -27.48 -5.45 -20.76
C ALA A 7 -26.01 -5.79 -20.48
N VAL A 8 -25.05 -5.45 -21.36
CA VAL A 8 -23.63 -5.74 -21.20
C VAL A 8 -22.93 -4.54 -20.54
N LYS A 9 -22.56 -4.68 -19.28
CA LYS A 9 -21.72 -3.70 -18.57
C LYS A 9 -20.24 -4.05 -18.76
N TYR A 10 -19.51 -3.24 -19.52
CA TYR A 10 -18.06 -3.35 -19.62
C TYR A 10 -17.38 -2.72 -18.41
N LEU A 11 -16.28 -3.33 -17.96
CA LEU A 11 -15.47 -2.80 -16.87
C LEU A 11 -14.77 -1.52 -17.30
N THR A 12 -14.66 -0.58 -16.36
CA THR A 12 -13.79 0.58 -16.46
C THR A 12 -12.48 0.30 -15.72
N ILE A 13 -11.47 1.15 -15.86
CA ILE A 13 -10.21 0.98 -15.13
C ILE A 13 -10.42 1.05 -13.61
N GLU A 14 -11.38 1.82 -13.13
CA GLU A 14 -11.75 1.88 -11.71
C GLU A 14 -12.27 0.53 -11.18
N ASP A 15 -13.01 -0.21 -11.98
CA ASP A 15 -13.57 -1.51 -11.61
C ASP A 15 -12.48 -2.61 -11.48
N THR A 16 -11.26 -2.34 -11.95
CA THR A 16 -10.11 -3.26 -11.83
C THR A 16 -9.27 -3.04 -10.56
N ILE A 17 -9.62 -2.04 -9.75
CA ILE A 17 -8.97 -1.82 -8.46
C ILE A 17 -9.50 -2.85 -7.47
N GLY A 18 -8.59 -3.61 -6.87
CA GLY A 18 -8.94 -4.71 -5.96
C GLY A 18 -9.03 -6.06 -6.67
N ASN A 19 -9.63 -7.03 -5.99
CA ASN A 19 -9.65 -8.44 -6.40
C ASN A 19 -8.27 -8.95 -6.86
N THR A 20 -7.23 -8.49 -6.19
CA THR A 20 -5.85 -8.86 -6.48
C THR A 20 -5.60 -10.32 -6.15
N PRO A 21 -4.71 -11.02 -6.90
CA PRO A 21 -4.41 -12.40 -6.63
C PRO A 21 -3.85 -12.64 -5.23
N LEU A 22 -4.22 -13.77 -4.62
CA LEU A 22 -3.59 -14.33 -3.43
C LEU A 22 -2.81 -15.57 -3.88
N VAL A 23 -1.48 -15.57 -3.73
CA VAL A 23 -0.61 -16.62 -4.26
C VAL A 23 0.22 -17.26 -3.14
N GLN A 24 0.41 -18.58 -3.23
CA GLN A 24 1.20 -19.33 -2.27
C GLN A 24 2.69 -19.28 -2.63
N LEU A 25 3.54 -19.03 -1.64
CA LEU A 25 4.99 -19.24 -1.76
C LEU A 25 5.29 -20.74 -1.79
N GLN A 26 6.12 -21.18 -2.71
CA GLN A 26 6.37 -22.61 -2.93
C GLN A 26 7.78 -23.04 -2.55
N ARG A 27 8.79 -22.18 -2.69
CA ARG A 27 10.20 -22.53 -2.54
C ARG A 27 10.83 -21.92 -1.28
N LEU A 28 10.60 -20.63 -1.05
CA LEU A 28 11.16 -19.91 0.10
C LEU A 28 10.80 -20.50 1.47
N PRO A 29 9.56 -21.01 1.70
CA PRO A 29 9.23 -21.62 2.98
C PRO A 29 10.04 -22.89 3.31
N GLY A 30 10.48 -23.62 2.28
CA GLY A 30 11.30 -24.80 2.44
C GLY A 30 10.60 -25.98 3.12
N LYS A 31 11.35 -27.10 3.26
CA LYS A 31 10.83 -28.36 3.79
C LYS A 31 10.39 -28.26 5.25
N ALA A 32 11.14 -27.55 6.09
CA ALA A 32 10.84 -27.42 7.51
C ALA A 32 9.47 -26.75 7.76
N ASN A 33 9.10 -25.76 6.92
CA ASN A 33 7.79 -25.13 6.98
C ASN A 33 6.67 -26.07 6.48
N ALA A 34 6.94 -26.84 5.42
CA ALA A 34 5.99 -27.84 4.93
C ALA A 34 5.74 -28.93 6.00
N ASP A 35 6.77 -29.39 6.70
CA ASP A 35 6.65 -30.36 7.79
C ASP A 35 5.82 -29.81 8.97
N ARG A 36 5.78 -28.48 9.18
CA ARG A 36 4.93 -27.80 10.16
C ARG A 36 3.47 -27.59 9.68
N GLY A 37 3.16 -27.90 8.42
CA GLY A 37 1.82 -27.72 7.87
C GLY A 37 1.42 -26.26 7.62
N ASN A 38 2.36 -25.32 7.57
CA ASN A 38 2.05 -23.90 7.33
C ASN A 38 1.90 -23.59 5.85
N ILE A 39 1.01 -22.66 5.55
CA ILE A 39 0.77 -22.07 4.21
C ILE A 39 1.10 -20.58 4.28
N ILE A 40 1.97 -20.09 3.40
CA ILE A 40 2.35 -18.68 3.33
C ILE A 40 1.86 -18.09 2.00
N LEU A 41 1.05 -17.04 2.08
CA LEU A 41 0.33 -16.44 0.96
C LEU A 41 0.66 -14.96 0.82
N GLY A 42 1.02 -14.55 -0.41
CA GLY A 42 1.23 -13.15 -0.77
C GLY A 42 0.00 -12.55 -1.49
N LYS A 43 -0.55 -11.46 -0.96
CA LYS A 43 -1.62 -10.68 -1.61
C LYS A 43 -0.99 -9.67 -2.56
N LEU A 44 -1.10 -9.91 -3.87
CA LEU A 44 -0.37 -9.17 -4.91
C LEU A 44 -0.99 -7.80 -5.22
N GLU A 45 -0.84 -6.85 -4.33
CA GLU A 45 -1.39 -5.48 -4.50
C GLU A 45 -0.70 -4.67 -5.62
N GLY A 46 0.47 -5.11 -6.09
CA GLY A 46 1.10 -4.60 -7.29
C GLY A 46 0.29 -4.82 -8.58
N ASN A 47 -0.73 -5.67 -8.55
CA ASN A 47 -1.63 -5.93 -9.68
C ASN A 47 -2.77 -4.91 -9.81
N ASN A 48 -2.93 -3.99 -8.87
CA ASN A 48 -3.81 -2.85 -9.06
C ASN A 48 -3.34 -1.97 -10.25
N PRO A 49 -4.22 -1.24 -10.93
CA PRO A 49 -3.89 -0.56 -12.19
C PRO A 49 -2.79 0.51 -12.10
N ALA A 50 -2.67 1.25 -11.00
CA ALA A 50 -1.52 2.12 -10.76
C ALA A 50 -0.35 1.39 -10.10
N GLY A 51 -0.46 0.08 -9.88
CA GLY A 51 0.61 -0.83 -9.49
C GLY A 51 0.94 -0.86 -8.01
N SER A 52 0.01 -0.52 -7.12
CA SER A 52 0.24 -0.64 -5.68
C SER A 52 -1.02 -0.75 -4.82
N VAL A 53 -0.82 -1.11 -3.56
CA VAL A 53 -1.84 -1.12 -2.52
C VAL A 53 -2.52 0.26 -2.32
N LYS A 54 -1.90 1.35 -2.77
CA LYS A 54 -2.40 2.71 -2.60
C LYS A 54 -3.53 3.07 -3.55
N ASP A 55 -3.77 2.28 -4.58
CA ASP A 55 -4.88 2.48 -5.52
C ASP A 55 -6.23 2.42 -4.79
N ARG A 56 -6.35 1.49 -3.83
CA ARG A 56 -7.57 1.31 -3.03
C ARG A 56 -7.91 2.52 -2.17
N PRO A 57 -7.02 3.01 -1.28
CA PRO A 57 -7.34 4.19 -0.49
C PRO A 57 -7.45 5.46 -1.33
N ALA A 58 -6.69 5.62 -2.42
CA ALA A 58 -6.80 6.80 -3.27
C ALA A 58 -8.20 6.96 -3.85
N ILE A 59 -8.74 5.91 -4.49
CA ILE A 59 -10.09 5.95 -5.05
C ILE A 59 -11.16 6.04 -3.96
N SER A 60 -10.97 5.37 -2.81
CA SER A 60 -11.91 5.43 -1.68
C SER A 60 -12.02 6.83 -1.10
N MET A 61 -10.90 7.49 -0.84
CA MET A 61 -10.88 8.86 -0.30
C MET A 61 -11.58 9.85 -1.24
N ILE A 62 -11.34 9.76 -2.54
CA ILE A 62 -11.98 10.64 -3.53
C ILE A 62 -13.49 10.36 -3.60
N LYS A 63 -13.91 9.12 -3.81
CA LYS A 63 -15.34 8.77 -3.93
C LYS A 63 -16.16 9.15 -2.70
N ARG A 64 -15.60 8.96 -1.53
CA ARG A 64 -16.28 9.29 -0.27
C ARG A 64 -16.30 10.79 0.00
N ALA A 65 -15.25 11.50 -0.38
CA ALA A 65 -15.25 12.96 -0.34
C ALA A 65 -16.29 13.56 -1.30
N GLU A 66 -16.44 13.00 -2.50
CA GLU A 66 -17.53 13.34 -3.44
C GLU A 66 -18.91 13.06 -2.82
N ALA A 67 -19.10 11.86 -2.26
CA ALA A 67 -20.39 11.48 -1.66
C ALA A 67 -20.79 12.40 -0.50
N ARG A 68 -19.79 12.93 0.23
CA ARG A 68 -20.03 13.94 1.29
C ARG A 68 -20.21 15.36 0.75
N GLY A 69 -19.99 15.59 -0.52
CA GLY A 69 -20.04 16.93 -1.14
C GLY A 69 -18.87 17.83 -0.77
N THR A 70 -17.76 17.28 -0.23
CA THR A 70 -16.56 18.06 0.13
C THR A 70 -15.69 18.40 -1.07
N ILE A 71 -15.77 17.63 -2.13
CA ILE A 71 -15.13 17.84 -3.42
C ILE A 71 -16.10 17.50 -4.56
N LYS A 72 -15.84 18.04 -5.74
CA LYS A 72 -16.59 17.71 -6.99
C LYS A 72 -15.62 17.67 -8.17
N PRO A 73 -15.93 16.91 -9.24
CA PRO A 73 -15.13 16.92 -10.46
C PRO A 73 -14.78 18.33 -10.94
N GLY A 74 -13.53 18.56 -11.32
CA GLY A 74 -12.97 19.87 -11.66
C GLY A 74 -12.25 20.57 -10.50
N ASP A 75 -12.48 20.19 -9.25
CA ASP A 75 -11.73 20.74 -8.12
C ASP A 75 -10.24 20.31 -8.17
N THR A 76 -9.40 21.05 -7.45
CA THR A 76 -7.98 20.74 -7.32
C THR A 76 -7.72 19.96 -6.03
N LEU A 77 -7.09 18.80 -6.16
CA LEU A 77 -6.57 18.03 -5.04
C LEU A 77 -5.07 18.30 -4.89
N ILE A 78 -4.60 18.43 -3.67
CA ILE A 78 -3.19 18.69 -3.33
C ILE A 78 -2.72 17.59 -2.39
N GLU A 79 -1.53 17.04 -2.63
CA GLU A 79 -0.93 16.07 -1.71
C GLU A 79 0.60 16.21 -1.69
N ALA A 80 1.19 16.20 -0.50
CA ALA A 80 2.63 16.12 -0.32
C ALA A 80 3.05 14.64 -0.25
N THR A 81 3.51 14.10 -1.37
CA THR A 81 3.90 12.69 -1.46
C THR A 81 4.79 12.42 -2.65
N SER A 82 5.75 11.53 -2.49
CA SER A 82 6.72 11.14 -3.51
C SER A 82 6.63 9.66 -3.91
N GLY A 83 5.70 8.93 -3.30
CA GLY A 83 5.63 7.48 -3.45
C GLY A 83 4.38 7.00 -4.18
N ASN A 84 4.01 5.77 -3.88
CA ASN A 84 2.87 5.09 -4.48
C ASN A 84 1.54 5.84 -4.28
N THR A 85 1.38 6.57 -3.18
CA THR A 85 0.19 7.40 -2.94
C THR A 85 0.03 8.48 -4.01
N GLY A 86 1.11 9.17 -4.37
CA GLY A 86 1.04 10.19 -5.43
C GLY A 86 0.67 9.60 -6.79
N ILE A 87 1.20 8.44 -7.14
CA ILE A 87 0.85 7.74 -8.38
C ILE A 87 -0.63 7.34 -8.37
N ALA A 88 -1.09 6.76 -7.26
CA ALA A 88 -2.47 6.30 -7.11
C ALA A 88 -3.48 7.46 -7.12
N LEU A 89 -3.16 8.58 -6.43
CA LEU A 89 -3.98 9.79 -6.45
C LEU A 89 -4.01 10.44 -7.84
N ALA A 90 -2.89 10.47 -8.56
CA ALA A 90 -2.84 10.98 -9.93
C ALA A 90 -3.74 10.16 -10.86
N MET A 91 -3.69 8.82 -10.79
CA MET A 91 -4.58 7.94 -11.54
C MET A 91 -6.04 8.16 -11.15
N ALA A 92 -6.36 8.15 -9.86
CA ALA A 92 -7.73 8.32 -9.39
C ALA A 92 -8.31 9.68 -9.75
N ALA A 93 -7.51 10.75 -9.69
CA ALA A 93 -7.88 12.09 -10.14
C ALA A 93 -8.16 12.12 -11.64
N ALA A 94 -7.33 11.47 -12.46
CA ALA A 94 -7.54 11.35 -13.90
C ALA A 94 -8.87 10.64 -14.23
N ILE A 95 -9.16 9.54 -13.54
CA ILE A 95 -10.41 8.76 -13.71
C ILE A 95 -11.63 9.61 -13.36
N ARG A 96 -11.54 10.41 -12.28
CA ARG A 96 -12.69 11.12 -11.69
C ARG A 96 -12.79 12.58 -12.10
N GLY A 97 -11.88 13.06 -12.97
CA GLY A 97 -11.93 14.43 -13.52
C GLY A 97 -11.48 15.52 -12.54
N TYR A 98 -10.51 15.24 -11.67
CA TYR A 98 -9.89 16.22 -10.78
C TYR A 98 -8.57 16.72 -11.33
N ARG A 99 -8.20 17.94 -10.94
CA ARG A 99 -6.83 18.43 -11.09
C ARG A 99 -6.00 17.93 -9.91
N MET A 100 -4.87 17.28 -10.18
CA MET A 100 -3.99 16.76 -9.12
C MET A 100 -2.68 17.54 -9.07
N VAL A 101 -2.37 18.11 -7.92
CA VAL A 101 -1.10 18.79 -7.61
C VAL A 101 -0.34 17.97 -6.58
N LEU A 102 0.84 17.49 -6.95
CA LEU A 102 1.71 16.70 -6.09
C LEU A 102 2.96 17.50 -5.75
N ILE A 103 3.30 17.55 -4.47
CA ILE A 103 4.43 18.32 -3.96
C ILE A 103 5.47 17.35 -3.38
N MET A 104 6.72 17.46 -3.84
CA MET A 104 7.78 16.55 -3.41
C MET A 104 9.18 17.14 -3.59
N PRO A 105 10.17 16.68 -2.81
CA PRO A 105 11.57 17.05 -3.01
C PRO A 105 12.12 16.64 -4.39
N GLU A 106 12.95 17.49 -4.96
CA GLU A 106 13.50 17.35 -6.33
C GLU A 106 14.42 16.15 -6.55
N HIS A 107 15.06 15.64 -5.49
CA HIS A 107 16.01 14.52 -5.58
C HIS A 107 15.37 13.13 -5.66
N LEU A 108 14.04 13.05 -5.53
CA LEU A 108 13.34 11.77 -5.51
C LEU A 108 13.11 11.20 -6.92
N SER A 109 12.85 9.90 -7.01
CA SER A 109 12.79 9.08 -8.24
C SER A 109 12.14 9.79 -9.44
N ILE A 110 12.89 9.83 -10.55
CA ILE A 110 12.42 10.42 -11.80
C ILE A 110 11.29 9.57 -12.42
N GLU A 111 11.35 8.26 -12.30
CA GLU A 111 10.36 7.32 -12.84
C GLU A 111 8.98 7.56 -12.20
N ARG A 112 8.96 7.79 -10.89
CA ARG A 112 7.70 8.12 -10.18
C ARG A 112 7.13 9.45 -10.64
N ARG A 113 7.98 10.47 -10.82
CA ARG A 113 7.55 11.78 -11.36
C ARG A 113 6.99 11.66 -12.78
N GLN A 114 7.64 10.86 -13.62
CA GLN A 114 7.17 10.59 -14.98
C GLN A 114 5.82 9.88 -14.99
N THR A 115 5.64 8.87 -14.14
CA THR A 115 4.37 8.15 -14.00
C THR A 115 3.23 9.08 -13.52
N MET A 116 3.49 9.92 -12.51
CA MET A 116 2.50 10.89 -12.01
C MET A 116 2.12 11.90 -13.11
N ARG A 117 3.09 12.41 -13.87
CA ARG A 117 2.83 13.31 -15.01
C ARG A 117 2.07 12.63 -16.14
N ALA A 118 2.35 11.35 -16.41
CA ALA A 118 1.62 10.57 -17.41
C ALA A 118 0.13 10.44 -17.08
N PHE A 119 -0.22 10.42 -15.79
CA PHE A 119 -1.61 10.52 -15.32
C PHE A 119 -2.16 11.96 -15.27
N GLY A 120 -1.39 12.95 -15.74
CA GLY A 120 -1.84 14.35 -15.82
C GLY A 120 -1.64 15.17 -14.55
N ALA A 121 -0.93 14.67 -13.55
CA ALA A 121 -0.66 15.43 -12.33
C ALA A 121 0.35 16.56 -12.58
N GLU A 122 0.08 17.73 -12.00
CA GLU A 122 1.04 18.81 -11.85
C GLU A 122 2.00 18.46 -10.70
N ILE A 123 3.31 18.66 -10.91
CA ILE A 123 4.31 18.36 -9.88
C ILE A 123 5.06 19.64 -9.52
N ILE A 124 4.99 20.01 -8.23
CA ILE A 124 5.77 21.08 -7.64
C ILE A 124 6.96 20.44 -6.93
N LEU A 125 8.16 20.75 -7.43
CA LEU A 125 9.42 20.29 -6.83
C LEU A 125 9.87 21.28 -5.76
N THR A 126 10.22 20.73 -4.58
CA THR A 126 10.78 21.51 -3.48
C THR A 126 12.27 21.23 -3.32
N PRO A 127 13.06 22.17 -2.75
CA PRO A 127 14.45 21.94 -2.49
C PRO A 127 14.70 20.68 -1.63
N GLN A 128 15.70 19.90 -2.00
CA GLN A 128 16.08 18.67 -1.29
C GLN A 128 16.28 18.91 0.21
N LYS A 129 16.91 20.02 0.57
CA LYS A 129 17.22 20.38 1.97
C LYS A 129 15.97 20.49 2.87
N GLY A 130 14.81 20.81 2.28
CA GLY A 130 13.54 20.95 3.02
C GLY A 130 12.84 19.61 3.33
N GLY A 131 13.24 18.53 2.65
CA GLY A 131 12.63 17.22 2.83
C GLY A 131 11.14 17.17 2.53
N MET A 132 10.48 16.14 3.05
CA MET A 132 9.03 15.98 2.93
C MET A 132 8.26 16.92 3.87
N GLU A 133 8.88 17.39 4.93
CA GLU A 133 8.32 18.35 5.88
C GLU A 133 8.00 19.67 5.17
N TYR A 134 8.95 20.22 4.44
CA TYR A 134 8.73 21.44 3.65
C TYR A 134 7.66 21.24 2.56
N ALA A 135 7.62 20.06 1.93
CA ALA A 135 6.59 19.75 0.95
C ALA A 135 5.17 19.73 1.58
N ARG A 136 5.05 19.25 2.83
CA ARG A 136 3.79 19.28 3.60
C ARG A 136 3.38 20.70 3.96
N ASP A 137 4.31 21.48 4.50
CA ASP A 137 4.06 22.87 4.87
C ASP A 137 3.56 23.67 3.66
N LEU A 138 4.17 23.44 2.48
CA LEU A 138 3.74 24.08 1.24
C LEU A 138 2.34 23.62 0.81
N ALA A 139 2.04 22.32 0.94
CA ALA A 139 0.70 21.80 0.64
C ALA A 139 -0.36 22.43 1.55
N GLU A 140 -0.08 22.53 2.85
CA GLU A 140 -0.96 23.17 3.83
C GLU A 140 -1.15 24.66 3.53
N GLN A 141 -0.07 25.36 3.22
CA GLN A 141 -0.14 26.76 2.81
C GLN A 141 -1.02 26.95 1.57
N MET A 142 -0.89 26.07 0.58
CA MET A 142 -1.72 26.13 -0.63
C MET A 142 -3.19 25.86 -0.33
N ARG A 143 -3.49 24.89 0.55
CA ARG A 143 -4.85 24.63 1.03
C ARG A 143 -5.44 25.86 1.72
N ASP A 144 -4.69 26.48 2.64
CA ASP A 144 -5.15 27.64 3.41
C ASP A 144 -5.36 28.88 2.54
N GLN A 145 -4.69 28.93 1.38
CA GLN A 145 -4.91 29.94 0.33
C GLN A 145 -6.09 29.60 -0.59
N GLY A 146 -6.82 28.51 -0.34
CA GLY A 146 -7.95 28.08 -1.16
C GLY A 146 -7.59 27.52 -2.53
N LYS A 147 -6.32 27.08 -2.73
CA LYS A 147 -5.84 26.55 -4.02
C LYS A 147 -6.23 25.10 -4.28
N GLY A 148 -6.78 24.41 -3.29
CA GLY A 148 -7.23 23.02 -3.42
C GLY A 148 -7.49 22.35 -2.08
N VAL A 149 -7.82 21.06 -2.13
CA VAL A 149 -8.17 20.24 -0.97
C VAL A 149 -7.09 19.17 -0.76
N ILE A 150 -6.71 18.95 0.50
CA ILE A 150 -5.82 17.84 0.93
C ILE A 150 -6.70 16.73 1.48
N LEU A 151 -6.54 15.49 0.98
CA LEU A 151 -7.30 14.34 1.45
C LEU A 151 -6.70 13.72 2.72
N ASP A 152 -5.42 13.94 2.99
CA ASP A 152 -4.68 13.54 4.20
C ASP A 152 -4.74 12.03 4.50
N GLN A 153 -3.95 11.25 3.79
CA GLN A 153 -3.89 9.80 3.95
C GLN A 153 -3.55 9.29 5.36
N PHE A 154 -2.99 10.15 6.24
CA PHE A 154 -2.58 9.80 7.60
C PHE A 154 -3.67 10.03 8.66
N ALA A 155 -4.70 10.80 8.31
CA ALA A 155 -5.81 11.14 9.21
C ALA A 155 -7.19 10.76 8.64
N ASN A 156 -7.27 10.41 7.37
CA ASN A 156 -8.52 10.13 6.67
C ASN A 156 -8.97 8.69 6.91
N GLU A 157 -10.08 8.51 7.62
CA GLU A 157 -10.67 7.19 7.91
C GLU A 157 -11.12 6.43 6.63
N ASP A 158 -11.29 7.10 5.49
CA ASP A 158 -11.59 6.45 4.22
C ASP A 158 -10.40 5.62 3.69
N ASN A 159 -9.19 5.86 4.19
CA ASN A 159 -8.02 5.04 3.90
C ASN A 159 -8.15 3.62 4.50
N PRO A 160 -8.25 3.43 5.83
CA PRO A 160 -8.46 2.08 6.37
C PRO A 160 -9.81 1.48 5.95
N LEU A 161 -10.83 2.29 5.72
CA LEU A 161 -12.13 1.81 5.28
C LEU A 161 -12.07 1.14 3.89
N ALA A 162 -11.22 1.62 2.97
CA ALA A 162 -10.97 0.94 1.70
C ALA A 162 -10.53 -0.52 1.90
N HIS A 163 -9.65 -0.76 2.85
CA HIS A 163 -9.15 -2.10 3.14
C HIS A 163 -10.12 -2.96 3.96
N PHE A 164 -10.91 -2.32 4.82
CA PHE A 164 -12.00 -3.00 5.54
C PHE A 164 -13.07 -3.53 4.59
N GLU A 165 -13.42 -2.76 3.55
CA GLU A 165 -14.48 -3.11 2.62
C GLU A 165 -14.00 -3.99 1.46
N THR A 166 -12.70 -4.04 1.17
CA THR A 166 -12.17 -4.76 0.01
C THR A 166 -11.09 -5.76 0.36
N THR A 167 -9.91 -5.34 0.80
CA THR A 167 -8.74 -6.21 1.03
C THR A 167 -9.01 -7.27 2.10
N GLY A 168 -9.65 -6.89 3.21
CA GLY A 168 -10.02 -7.81 4.28
C GLY A 168 -11.00 -8.90 3.82
N PRO A 169 -12.15 -8.53 3.21
CA PRO A 169 -13.08 -9.49 2.59
C PRO A 169 -12.45 -10.40 1.55
N GLU A 170 -11.57 -9.87 0.69
CA GLU A 170 -10.87 -10.66 -0.30
C GLU A 170 -9.96 -11.72 0.35
N ILE A 171 -9.14 -11.34 1.34
CA ILE A 171 -8.29 -12.27 2.07
C ILE A 171 -9.13 -13.36 2.74
N TRP A 172 -10.20 -12.99 3.41
CA TRP A 172 -11.10 -13.94 4.08
C TRP A 172 -11.72 -14.94 3.12
N ARG A 173 -12.25 -14.44 2.00
CA ARG A 173 -12.83 -15.26 0.93
C ARG A 173 -11.79 -16.20 0.32
N ASP A 174 -10.63 -15.66 -0.08
CA ASP A 174 -9.61 -16.36 -0.84
C ASP A 174 -8.86 -17.41 0.01
N THR A 175 -8.93 -17.29 1.34
CA THR A 175 -8.45 -18.32 2.30
C THR A 175 -9.57 -19.23 2.81
N ALA A 176 -10.80 -19.09 2.30
CA ALA A 176 -11.98 -19.77 2.84
C ALA A 176 -12.11 -19.62 4.37
N GLY A 177 -11.76 -18.46 4.90
CA GLY A 177 -11.79 -18.16 6.32
C GLY A 177 -10.68 -18.80 7.17
N GLN A 178 -9.68 -19.43 6.55
CA GLN A 178 -8.63 -20.18 7.25
C GLN A 178 -7.41 -19.30 7.62
N VAL A 179 -7.41 -18.02 7.29
CA VAL A 179 -6.30 -17.12 7.67
C VAL A 179 -6.15 -17.07 9.20
N THR A 180 -4.94 -17.36 9.68
CA THR A 180 -4.58 -17.34 11.10
C THR A 180 -3.67 -16.16 11.47
N HIS A 181 -2.84 -15.72 10.53
CA HIS A 181 -1.89 -14.63 10.72
C HIS A 181 -1.92 -13.69 9.52
N PHE A 182 -1.91 -12.41 9.80
CA PHE A 182 -1.84 -11.36 8.78
C PHE A 182 -0.65 -10.44 9.03
N VAL A 183 0.24 -10.31 8.05
CA VAL A 183 1.47 -9.49 8.13
C VAL A 183 1.37 -8.32 7.17
N SER A 184 1.59 -7.11 7.66
CA SER A 184 1.55 -5.91 6.82
C SER A 184 2.65 -4.91 7.19
N ALA A 185 3.31 -4.38 6.18
CA ALA A 185 4.24 -3.26 6.30
C ALA A 185 3.51 -1.99 6.76
N MET A 186 4.02 -1.32 7.80
CA MET A 186 3.38 -0.15 8.40
C MET A 186 3.94 1.16 7.84
N GLY A 187 3.24 1.74 6.84
CA GLY A 187 3.46 3.11 6.36
C GLY A 187 2.43 4.07 6.97
N THR A 188 1.34 4.37 6.25
CA THR A 188 0.21 5.14 6.79
C THR A 188 -0.60 4.37 7.82
N THR A 189 -0.40 3.06 7.92
CA THR A 189 -1.14 2.08 8.69
C THR A 189 -2.56 1.76 8.18
N GLY A 190 -3.02 2.38 7.11
CA GLY A 190 -4.37 2.16 6.58
C GLY A 190 -4.66 0.70 6.25
N SER A 191 -3.73 0.00 5.57
CA SER A 191 -3.91 -1.41 5.19
C SER A 191 -4.04 -2.32 6.40
N ILE A 192 -3.12 -2.20 7.37
CA ILE A 192 -3.16 -3.05 8.57
C ILE A 192 -4.39 -2.75 9.43
N MET A 193 -4.80 -1.49 9.55
CA MET A 193 -5.98 -1.11 10.34
C MET A 193 -7.28 -1.61 9.71
N GLY A 194 -7.44 -1.43 8.40
CA GLY A 194 -8.65 -1.87 7.70
C GLY A 194 -8.79 -3.38 7.68
N VAL A 195 -7.72 -4.10 7.32
CA VAL A 195 -7.72 -5.56 7.28
C VAL A 195 -7.88 -6.15 8.68
N SER A 196 -7.14 -5.62 9.67
CA SER A 196 -7.27 -6.06 11.07
C SER A 196 -8.71 -5.97 11.57
N ARG A 197 -9.35 -4.79 11.38
CA ARG A 197 -10.73 -4.58 11.80
C ARG A 197 -11.68 -5.59 11.15
N TYR A 198 -11.47 -5.94 9.88
CA TYR A 198 -12.30 -6.92 9.19
C TYR A 198 -12.03 -8.34 9.70
N LEU A 199 -10.77 -8.79 9.69
CA LEU A 199 -10.40 -10.15 10.06
C LEU A 199 -10.72 -10.45 11.53
N LYS A 200 -10.44 -9.53 12.46
CA LYS A 200 -10.82 -9.66 13.88
C LYS A 200 -12.34 -9.69 14.08
N GLY A 201 -13.08 -9.04 13.20
CA GLY A 201 -14.56 -9.12 13.21
C GLY A 201 -15.09 -10.47 12.72
N GLN A 202 -14.34 -11.19 11.89
CA GLN A 202 -14.69 -12.54 11.44
C GLN A 202 -14.22 -13.61 12.44
N ASN A 203 -12.96 -13.48 12.88
CA ASN A 203 -12.34 -14.37 13.87
C ASN A 203 -11.36 -13.54 14.73
N PRO A 204 -11.66 -13.34 16.03
CA PRO A 204 -10.82 -12.56 16.94
C PRO A 204 -9.44 -13.17 17.19
N ASP A 205 -9.24 -14.49 16.93
CA ASP A 205 -8.00 -15.19 17.16
C ASP A 205 -6.94 -14.94 16.06
N VAL A 206 -7.32 -14.35 14.93
CA VAL A 206 -6.39 -14.00 13.86
C VAL A 206 -5.33 -13.05 14.39
N GLN A 207 -4.07 -13.43 14.28
CA GLN A 207 -2.93 -12.63 14.74
C GLN A 207 -2.55 -11.57 13.70
N ILE A 208 -2.51 -10.32 14.12
CA ILE A 208 -2.18 -9.16 13.27
C ILE A 208 -0.76 -8.70 13.57
N ILE A 209 0.13 -8.81 12.57
CA ILE A 209 1.56 -8.52 12.72
C ILE A 209 1.92 -7.31 11.86
N GLY A 210 2.39 -6.25 12.51
CA GLY A 210 2.94 -5.08 11.85
C GLY A 210 4.44 -5.26 11.57
N ALA A 211 4.86 -4.92 10.35
CA ALA A 211 6.27 -4.85 9.98
C ALA A 211 6.75 -3.40 10.00
N GLU A 212 7.80 -3.11 10.77
CA GLU A 212 8.45 -1.80 10.81
C GLU A 212 9.97 -1.91 10.57
N PRO A 213 10.63 -0.85 10.07
CA PRO A 213 12.08 -0.88 9.93
C PRO A 213 12.76 -0.89 11.31
N SER A 214 13.85 -1.65 11.44
CA SER A 214 14.73 -1.57 12.61
C SER A 214 15.41 -0.21 12.68
N GLU A 215 16.01 0.10 13.83
CA GLU A 215 16.73 1.36 14.02
C GLU A 215 17.86 1.51 12.99
N GLY A 216 17.96 2.69 12.38
CA GLY A 216 18.92 2.99 11.32
C GLY A 216 18.55 2.48 9.93
N SER A 217 17.52 1.66 9.79
CA SER A 217 17.06 1.14 8.49
C SER A 217 16.13 2.10 7.78
N GLN A 218 16.33 2.26 6.46
CA GLN A 218 15.48 3.06 5.59
C GLN A 218 14.86 2.17 4.52
N ILE A 219 13.60 1.81 4.71
CA ILE A 219 12.85 0.97 3.78
C ILE A 219 11.74 1.82 3.14
N PRO A 220 11.75 2.03 1.81
CA PRO A 220 10.73 2.82 1.15
C PRO A 220 9.32 2.27 1.42
N GLY A 221 8.40 3.14 1.82
CA GLY A 221 6.99 2.80 2.04
C GLY A 221 6.62 2.38 3.46
N ILE A 222 7.59 2.14 4.34
CA ILE A 222 7.35 1.87 5.77
C ILE A 222 8.15 2.80 6.66
N ARG A 223 7.66 3.01 7.86
CA ARG A 223 8.32 3.90 8.85
C ARG A 223 8.14 3.35 10.26
N LYS A 224 9.16 3.54 11.09
CA LYS A 224 9.06 3.50 12.54
C LYS A 224 8.64 4.90 12.99
N TRP A 225 7.39 5.06 13.39
CA TRP A 225 6.83 6.34 13.75
C TRP A 225 7.20 6.72 15.19
N PRO A 226 7.75 7.92 15.44
CA PRO A 226 7.78 8.49 16.78
C PRO A 226 6.35 8.65 17.31
N LYS A 227 6.16 8.52 18.63
CA LYS A 227 4.82 8.55 19.24
C LYS A 227 4.01 9.81 18.89
N GLU A 228 4.68 10.96 18.82
CA GLU A 228 4.11 12.27 18.51
C GLU A 228 3.69 12.43 17.05
N TYR A 229 4.18 11.57 16.14
CA TYR A 229 3.89 11.62 14.71
C TYR A 229 3.12 10.40 14.19
N LEU A 230 2.58 9.59 15.11
CA LEU A 230 1.75 8.45 14.72
C LEU A 230 0.59 8.90 13.81
N PRO A 231 0.31 8.17 12.72
CA PRO A 231 -0.87 8.43 11.91
C PRO A 231 -2.14 8.44 12.78
N LYS A 232 -3.02 9.40 12.60
CA LYS A 232 -4.26 9.54 13.40
C LYS A 232 -5.20 8.35 13.21
N ILE A 233 -5.12 7.67 12.05
CA ILE A 233 -5.87 6.45 11.76
C ILE A 233 -5.30 5.20 12.46
N TYR A 234 -4.10 5.27 13.05
CA TYR A 234 -3.48 4.14 13.73
C TYR A 234 -4.12 3.88 15.10
N LYS A 235 -4.57 2.66 15.30
CA LYS A 235 -5.15 2.17 16.57
C LYS A 235 -4.30 0.98 17.06
N PRO A 236 -3.40 1.19 18.02
CA PRO A 236 -2.47 0.15 18.49
C PRO A 236 -3.15 -1.16 18.91
N ALA A 237 -4.33 -1.10 19.49
CA ALA A 237 -5.12 -2.27 19.88
C ALA A 237 -5.55 -3.17 18.70
N GLY A 238 -5.42 -2.69 17.47
CA GLY A 238 -5.68 -3.49 16.26
C GLY A 238 -4.47 -4.27 15.76
N VAL A 239 -3.30 -4.23 16.44
CA VAL A 239 -2.07 -4.92 16.07
C VAL A 239 -1.60 -5.74 17.26
N ASP A 240 -1.50 -7.07 17.12
CA ASP A 240 -1.13 -7.95 18.21
C ASP A 240 0.38 -7.96 18.46
N ARG A 241 1.17 -7.83 17.38
CA ARG A 241 2.64 -7.85 17.45
C ARG A 241 3.25 -6.91 16.40
N VAL A 242 4.29 -6.18 16.76
CA VAL A 242 5.13 -5.42 15.82
C VAL A 242 6.50 -6.09 15.75
N VAL A 243 6.95 -6.40 14.54
CA VAL A 243 8.23 -7.06 14.28
C VAL A 243 9.09 -6.15 13.40
N GLN A 244 10.36 -6.02 13.79
CA GLN A 244 11.32 -5.21 13.06
C GLN A 244 12.03 -6.02 11.97
N VAL A 245 12.34 -5.33 10.86
CA VAL A 245 13.14 -5.86 9.76
C VAL A 245 14.21 -4.83 9.38
N THR A 246 15.43 -5.30 9.15
CA THR A 246 16.51 -4.45 8.65
C THR A 246 16.35 -4.18 7.16
N GLN A 247 16.95 -3.09 6.69
CA GLN A 247 17.01 -2.78 5.25
C GLN A 247 17.64 -3.94 4.46
N LEU A 248 18.76 -4.50 4.98
CA LEU A 248 19.47 -5.61 4.33
C LEU A 248 18.59 -6.85 4.19
N GLU A 249 17.90 -7.27 5.25
CA GLU A 249 16.97 -8.41 5.22
C GLU A 249 15.86 -8.20 4.19
N ALA A 250 15.30 -6.99 4.12
CA ALA A 250 14.24 -6.66 3.16
C ALA A 250 14.75 -6.67 1.71
N GLU A 251 15.93 -6.13 1.45
CA GLU A 251 16.56 -6.10 0.12
C GLU A 251 16.97 -7.50 -0.35
N GLU A 252 17.58 -8.31 0.53
CA GLU A 252 17.91 -9.72 0.22
C GLU A 252 16.65 -10.52 -0.07
N MET A 253 15.60 -10.34 0.72
CA MET A 253 14.32 -11.00 0.50
C MET A 253 13.68 -10.56 -0.80
N ALA A 254 13.79 -9.29 -1.21
CA ALA A 254 13.27 -8.81 -2.51
C ALA A 254 13.93 -9.56 -3.69
N ARG A 255 15.24 -9.78 -3.61
CA ARG A 255 15.96 -10.57 -4.60
C ARG A 255 15.53 -12.04 -4.62
N LYS A 256 15.38 -12.65 -3.43
CA LYS A 256 14.92 -14.04 -3.29
C LYS A 256 13.49 -14.23 -3.78
N MET A 257 12.57 -13.33 -3.43
CA MET A 257 11.19 -13.37 -3.93
C MET A 257 11.14 -13.37 -5.46
N ALA A 258 11.96 -12.55 -6.11
CA ALA A 258 12.05 -12.52 -7.57
C ALA A 258 12.67 -13.81 -8.13
N ALA A 259 13.83 -14.24 -7.60
CA ALA A 259 14.61 -15.35 -8.17
C ALA A 259 14.01 -16.74 -7.88
N GLU A 260 13.36 -16.90 -6.73
CA GLU A 260 12.88 -18.20 -6.27
C GLU A 260 11.36 -18.37 -6.43
N GLU A 261 10.57 -17.31 -6.24
CA GLU A 261 9.10 -17.38 -6.34
C GLU A 261 8.56 -16.74 -7.63
N GLY A 262 9.39 -16.03 -8.39
CA GLY A 262 8.92 -15.27 -9.56
C GLY A 262 8.10 -14.03 -9.18
N ILE A 263 8.13 -13.61 -7.92
CA ILE A 263 7.38 -12.45 -7.43
C ILE A 263 8.31 -11.24 -7.37
N PHE A 264 8.25 -10.42 -8.41
CA PHE A 264 9.06 -9.20 -8.50
C PHE A 264 8.37 -8.06 -7.72
N CYS A 265 8.67 -7.97 -6.43
CA CYS A 265 8.04 -7.05 -5.48
C CYS A 265 8.97 -5.93 -5.01
N GLY A 266 8.39 -4.89 -4.42
CA GLY A 266 9.12 -3.81 -3.76
C GLY A 266 9.69 -4.21 -2.39
N ILE A 267 10.56 -3.35 -1.84
CA ILE A 267 11.37 -3.65 -0.65
C ILE A 267 10.49 -3.81 0.60
N SER A 268 9.46 -2.99 0.78
CA SER A 268 8.55 -3.10 1.92
C SER A 268 7.72 -4.39 1.91
N ALA A 269 7.34 -4.85 0.71
CA ALA A 269 6.64 -6.12 0.54
C ALA A 269 7.55 -7.30 0.92
N ALA A 270 8.81 -7.24 0.50
CA ALA A 270 9.83 -8.23 0.85
C ALA A 270 10.14 -8.24 2.37
N GLY A 271 10.15 -7.08 3.01
CA GLY A 271 10.24 -7.01 4.48
C GLY A 271 9.08 -7.71 5.18
N ALA A 272 7.86 -7.54 4.66
CA ALA A 272 6.69 -8.27 5.17
C ALA A 272 6.79 -9.78 4.92
N ALA A 273 7.28 -10.20 3.74
CA ALA A 273 7.55 -11.60 3.43
C ALA A 273 8.58 -12.22 4.37
N HIS A 274 9.69 -11.51 4.65
CA HIS A 274 10.72 -11.95 5.59
C HIS A 274 10.13 -12.22 6.99
N ILE A 275 9.28 -11.31 7.47
CA ILE A 275 8.61 -11.48 8.76
C ILE A 275 7.60 -12.63 8.70
N ALA A 276 6.85 -12.79 7.62
CA ALA A 276 5.92 -13.91 7.46
C ALA A 276 6.64 -15.28 7.54
N LEU A 277 7.81 -15.37 6.92
CA LEU A 277 8.66 -16.57 7.01
C LEU A 277 9.19 -16.80 8.44
N LYS A 278 9.62 -15.76 9.15
CA LYS A 278 10.01 -15.86 10.57
C LYS A 278 8.86 -16.33 11.46
N ILE A 279 7.66 -15.79 11.27
CA ILE A 279 6.46 -16.24 12.01
C ILE A 279 6.19 -17.73 11.73
N ALA A 280 6.36 -18.18 10.49
CA ALA A 280 6.16 -19.59 10.13
C ALA A 280 7.12 -20.56 10.85
N GLU A 281 8.28 -20.08 11.31
CA GLU A 281 9.19 -20.88 12.15
C GLU A 281 8.69 -21.05 13.59
N GLU A 282 7.79 -20.16 14.04
CA GLU A 282 7.28 -20.13 15.41
C GLU A 282 5.94 -20.87 15.57
N VAL A 283 5.25 -21.19 14.46
CA VAL A 283 3.87 -21.71 14.45
C VAL A 283 3.73 -22.99 13.62
N GLU A 284 2.62 -23.70 13.82
CA GLU A 284 2.26 -24.90 13.06
C GLU A 284 0.81 -24.82 12.58
N ASN A 285 0.52 -25.49 11.45
CA ASN A 285 -0.81 -25.54 10.82
C ASN A 285 -1.43 -24.15 10.59
N ALA A 286 -0.58 -23.15 10.32
CA ALA A 286 -0.99 -21.76 10.15
C ALA A 286 -1.16 -21.39 8.68
N THR A 287 -2.16 -20.55 8.40
CA THR A 287 -2.32 -19.84 7.12
C THR A 287 -1.91 -18.40 7.33
N ILE A 288 -0.75 -18.03 6.82
CA ILE A 288 -0.10 -16.73 7.00
C ILE A 288 -0.25 -15.93 5.72
N VAL A 289 -0.90 -14.78 5.78
CA VAL A 289 -1.06 -13.87 4.64
C VAL A 289 -0.22 -12.63 4.84
N PHE A 290 0.54 -12.22 3.83
CA PHE A 290 1.25 -10.94 3.84
C PHE A 290 0.90 -10.09 2.61
N ILE A 291 1.02 -8.76 2.73
CA ILE A 291 0.75 -7.84 1.63
C ILE A 291 2.00 -7.63 0.78
N VAL A 292 1.89 -7.91 -0.52
CA VAL A 292 2.85 -7.53 -1.55
C VAL A 292 2.46 -6.14 -2.07
N CYS A 293 2.97 -5.10 -1.41
CA CYS A 293 2.46 -3.72 -1.53
C CYS A 293 2.54 -3.13 -2.93
N ASP A 294 3.62 -3.42 -3.67
CA ASP A 294 3.90 -2.89 -5.00
C ASP A 294 4.90 -3.78 -5.77
N ARG A 295 5.30 -3.32 -6.95
CA ARG A 295 6.19 -4.04 -7.87
C ARG A 295 7.63 -3.56 -7.76
N GLY A 296 8.58 -4.47 -8.05
CA GLY A 296 10.02 -4.23 -8.02
C GLY A 296 10.53 -3.26 -9.09
N ASP A 297 9.81 -3.11 -10.21
CA ASP A 297 10.17 -2.21 -11.31
C ASP A 297 10.32 -0.73 -10.87
N ARG A 298 9.73 -0.34 -9.76
CA ARG A 298 9.86 1.00 -9.17
C ARG A 298 11.17 1.23 -8.42
N TYR A 299 11.99 0.20 -8.29
CA TYR A 299 13.22 0.20 -7.48
C TYR A 299 14.47 -0.16 -8.28
N LEU A 300 14.37 -0.30 -9.62
CA LEU A 300 15.50 -0.67 -10.47
C LEU A 300 16.66 0.34 -10.38
N SER A 301 16.36 1.64 -10.28
CA SER A 301 17.37 2.69 -10.13
C SER A 301 18.00 2.78 -8.73
N THR A 302 17.51 2.01 -7.75
CA THR A 302 18.00 2.05 -6.36
C THR A 302 19.22 1.16 -6.12
N GLY A 303 19.58 0.29 -7.06
CA GLY A 303 20.66 -0.68 -6.92
C GLY A 303 20.33 -1.91 -6.07
N VAL A 304 19.07 -2.07 -5.63
CA VAL A 304 18.62 -3.25 -4.86
C VAL A 304 18.65 -4.52 -5.70
N PHE A 305 18.28 -4.41 -6.97
CA PHE A 305 18.36 -5.51 -7.92
C PHE A 305 19.64 -5.41 -8.75
N PRO A 306 20.33 -6.55 -9.01
CA PRO A 306 21.53 -6.55 -9.84
C PRO A 306 21.23 -6.06 -11.26
N ALA A 307 22.22 -5.35 -11.86
CA ALA A 307 22.16 -4.89 -13.24
C ALA A 307 22.53 -6.04 -14.21
#